data_9a2ae91763d926f44028386171adf586
#
_entry.id   9a2ae91763d926f44028386171adf586
#
_cell.length_a   1.000
_cell.length_b   1.000
_cell.length_c   1.000
_cell.angle_alpha   90.00
_cell.angle_beta   90.00
_cell.angle_gamma   90.00
#
_symmetry.space_group_name_H-M   'P 1'
#
loop_
_entity.id
_entity.type
_entity.pdbx_description
1 polymer ?
#
loop_
_entity_poly.entity_id
_entity_poly.type
_entity_poly.pdbx_seq_one_letter_code
_entity_poly.pdbx_strand_id
1 'polypeptide(L)'
;LEYADRILAGLEKKGFSSDNIVLGIGSYTFQYVTRDTHGIAIKATAVASGRGIDQKWRATYKDPKTDNSGKKSAKGFLKVDMVDGEYKLSQNVTQEEAEGGAFELVYENSKILRMQSFADVRETLAKF
;
A
#
# COMPACT_ATOMS: atom_id res chain seq x y z
N LEU A 1 -3.27 14.20 23.25
CA LEU A 1 -4.51 14.87 23.67
C LEU A 1 -4.44 16.39 23.44
N GLU A 2 -3.39 17.06 23.87
CA GLU A 2 -3.24 18.53 23.74
C GLU A 2 -3.48 19.08 22.33
N TYR A 3 -3.02 18.37 21.28
CA TYR A 3 -3.32 18.77 19.89
C TYR A 3 -4.80 18.65 19.54
N ALA A 4 -5.47 17.61 20.01
CA ALA A 4 -6.90 17.43 19.79
C ALA A 4 -7.69 18.57 20.47
N ASP A 5 -7.36 18.89 21.71
CA ASP A 5 -7.99 19.98 22.47
C ASP A 5 -7.82 21.34 21.76
N ARG A 6 -6.62 21.62 21.25
CA ARG A 6 -6.35 22.85 20.48
C ARG A 6 -7.14 22.94 19.19
N ILE A 7 -7.31 21.82 18.48
CA ILE A 7 -8.10 21.78 17.25
C ILE A 7 -9.57 22.02 17.56
N LEU A 8 -10.11 21.33 18.57
CA LEU A 8 -11.52 21.49 18.98
C LEU A 8 -11.83 22.90 19.46
N ALA A 9 -10.99 23.47 20.30
CA ALA A 9 -11.12 24.86 20.74
C ALA A 9 -11.01 25.86 19.56
N GLY A 10 -10.17 25.57 18.57
CA GLY A 10 -10.05 26.36 17.35
C GLY A 10 -11.32 26.32 16.49
N LEU A 11 -11.99 25.18 16.40
CA LEU A 11 -13.27 25.04 15.71
C LEU A 11 -14.38 25.81 16.45
N GLU A 12 -14.50 25.61 17.75
CA GLU A 12 -15.48 26.30 18.60
C GLU A 12 -15.36 27.82 18.45
N LYS A 13 -14.15 28.36 18.57
CA LYS A 13 -13.86 29.79 18.40
C LYS A 13 -14.32 30.34 17.06
N LYS A 14 -14.33 29.51 16.01
CA LYS A 14 -14.75 29.86 14.65
C LYS A 14 -16.22 29.54 14.36
N GLY A 15 -16.98 29.03 15.33
CA GLY A 15 -18.37 28.64 15.18
C GLY A 15 -18.61 27.35 14.38
N PHE A 16 -17.62 26.48 14.29
CA PHE A 16 -17.77 25.17 13.64
C PHE A 16 -18.02 24.06 14.66
N SER A 17 -18.89 23.11 14.32
CA SER A 17 -19.12 21.92 15.11
C SER A 17 -17.89 20.99 15.10
N SER A 18 -17.68 20.26 16.19
CA SER A 18 -16.71 19.16 16.29
C SER A 18 -16.99 18.02 15.29
N ASP A 19 -18.24 17.90 14.80
CA ASP A 19 -18.64 16.88 13.81
C ASP A 19 -17.95 17.07 12.44
N ASN A 20 -17.34 18.25 12.21
CA ASN A 20 -16.59 18.53 10.98
C ASN A 20 -15.22 17.83 10.92
N ILE A 21 -14.77 17.20 12.00
CA ILE A 21 -13.49 16.51 12.02
C ILE A 21 -13.61 15.11 12.63
N VAL A 22 -12.76 14.21 12.16
CA VAL A 22 -12.52 12.90 12.76
C VAL A 22 -11.03 12.77 13.07
N LEU A 23 -10.73 12.51 14.34
CA LEU A 23 -9.36 12.30 14.78
C LEU A 23 -9.02 10.81 14.68
N GLY A 24 -8.09 10.47 13.79
CA GLY A 24 -7.61 9.10 13.62
C GLY A 24 -6.56 8.74 14.68
N ILE A 25 -6.63 7.52 15.19
CA ILE A 25 -5.64 6.95 16.10
C ILE A 25 -4.85 5.90 15.35
N GLY A 26 -3.54 6.07 15.26
CA GLY A 26 -2.64 5.11 14.63
C GLY A 26 -2.26 3.96 15.57
N SER A 27 -1.83 2.84 14.99
CA SER A 27 -1.44 1.63 15.74
C SER A 27 -0.29 1.87 16.74
N TYR A 28 0.58 2.84 16.48
CA TYR A 28 1.67 3.21 17.38
C TYR A 28 1.19 3.65 18.78
N THR A 29 -0.06 4.10 18.89
CA THR A 29 -0.69 4.45 20.18
C THR A 29 -0.87 3.24 21.07
N PHE A 30 -0.98 2.05 20.49
CA PHE A 30 -1.25 0.80 21.21
C PHE A 30 -0.04 -0.13 21.29
N GLN A 31 0.91 0.03 20.37
CA GLN A 31 2.07 -0.85 20.27
C GLN A 31 3.26 -0.13 19.62
N TYR A 32 4.46 -0.37 20.14
CA TYR A 32 5.69 0.23 19.59
C TYR A 32 6.20 -0.47 18.32
N VAL A 33 5.83 -1.72 18.13
CA VAL A 33 6.15 -2.49 16.92
C VAL A 33 4.92 -2.54 16.03
N THR A 34 5.02 -1.95 14.85
CA THR A 34 3.92 -1.88 13.88
C THR A 34 4.35 -2.56 12.57
N ARG A 35 3.41 -2.72 11.63
CA ARG A 35 3.74 -3.21 10.29
C ARG A 35 4.80 -2.35 9.60
N ASP A 36 4.82 -1.04 9.85
CA ASP A 36 5.80 -0.12 9.25
C ASP A 36 7.21 -0.38 9.79
N THR A 37 7.34 -0.86 11.03
CA THR A 37 8.61 -1.31 11.61
C THR A 37 9.22 -2.46 10.80
N HIS A 38 8.38 -3.32 10.22
CA HIS A 38 8.80 -4.46 9.40
C HIS A 38 8.70 -4.17 7.89
N GLY A 39 8.40 -2.95 7.49
CA GLY A 39 8.26 -2.58 6.08
C GLY A 39 7.08 -3.25 5.36
N ILE A 40 6.09 -3.77 6.09
CA ILE A 40 4.94 -4.48 5.51
C ILE A 40 3.85 -3.49 5.10
N ALA A 41 3.46 -3.49 3.83
CA ALA A 41 2.38 -2.66 3.31
C ALA A 41 1.60 -3.35 2.19
N ILE A 42 0.32 -2.99 2.06
CA ILE A 42 -0.51 -3.32 0.89
C ILE A 42 -0.97 -1.99 0.28
N LYS A 43 -0.72 -1.80 -0.99
CA LYS A 43 -1.10 -0.60 -1.75
C LYS A 43 -1.66 -0.99 -3.10
N ALA A 44 -2.78 -0.36 -3.51
CA ALA A 44 -3.20 -0.42 -4.90
C ALA A 44 -2.25 0.43 -5.76
N THR A 45 -1.77 -0.11 -6.85
CA THR A 45 -0.86 0.56 -7.79
C THR A 45 -1.51 0.81 -9.15
N ALA A 46 -2.56 0.06 -9.49
CA ALA A 46 -3.38 0.28 -10.67
C ALA A 46 -4.86 0.03 -10.34
N VAL A 47 -5.74 0.78 -10.96
CA VAL A 47 -7.19 0.68 -10.82
C VAL A 47 -7.84 0.66 -12.18
N ALA A 48 -8.74 -0.29 -12.40
CA ALA A 48 -9.56 -0.34 -13.60
C ALA A 48 -10.90 0.39 -13.39
N SER A 49 -11.35 1.10 -14.42
CA SER A 49 -12.69 1.64 -14.53
C SER A 49 -13.36 1.15 -15.81
N GLY A 50 -14.68 0.97 -15.80
CA GLY A 50 -15.43 0.35 -16.90
C GLY A 50 -15.60 -1.16 -16.70
N ARG A 51 -16.23 -1.81 -17.68
CA ARG A 51 -16.46 -3.26 -17.67
C ARG A 51 -16.15 -3.87 -19.04
N GLY A 52 -15.64 -5.09 -19.03
CA GLY A 52 -15.35 -5.83 -20.27
C GLY A 52 -14.33 -5.09 -21.15
N ILE A 53 -14.63 -4.94 -22.44
CA ILE A 53 -13.74 -4.31 -23.42
C ILE A 53 -13.54 -2.80 -23.21
N ASP A 54 -14.43 -2.15 -22.46
CA ASP A 54 -14.33 -0.73 -22.13
C ASP A 54 -13.49 -0.47 -20.85
N GLN A 55 -12.89 -1.50 -20.31
CA GLN A 55 -12.06 -1.40 -19.12
C GLN A 55 -10.80 -0.55 -19.40
N LYS A 56 -10.66 0.52 -18.62
CA LYS A 56 -9.49 1.43 -18.70
C LYS A 56 -8.72 1.38 -17.39
N TRP A 57 -7.47 1.03 -17.49
CA TRP A 57 -6.54 1.02 -16.37
C TRP A 57 -5.91 2.38 -16.15
N ARG A 58 -5.76 2.77 -14.91
CA ARG A 58 -5.04 3.97 -14.49
C ARG A 58 -4.10 3.62 -13.36
N ALA A 59 -2.88 4.16 -13.45
CA ALA A 59 -1.94 4.08 -12.33
C ALA A 59 -2.52 4.84 -11.12
N THR A 60 -2.44 4.23 -9.96
CA THR A 60 -2.71 4.87 -8.68
C THR A 60 -1.48 4.74 -7.78
N TYR A 61 -1.28 5.70 -6.89
CA TYR A 61 -0.11 5.70 -6.01
C TYR A 61 -0.30 6.67 -4.86
N LYS A 62 0.47 6.48 -3.82
CA LYS A 62 0.58 7.40 -2.70
C LYS A 62 1.83 8.26 -2.87
N ASP A 63 1.66 9.58 -2.94
CA ASP A 63 2.73 10.57 -2.99
C ASP A 63 2.33 11.79 -2.13
N PRO A 64 2.47 11.71 -0.80
CA PRO A 64 2.06 12.78 0.10
C PRO A 64 2.88 14.05 -0.17
N LYS A 65 2.23 15.18 -0.40
CA LYS A 65 2.90 16.46 -0.65
C LYS A 65 3.57 17.05 0.59
N THR A 66 3.09 16.68 1.78
CA THR A 66 3.52 17.25 3.06
C THR A 66 4.45 16.35 3.86
N ASP A 67 4.75 15.17 3.35
CA ASP A 67 5.55 14.18 4.05
C ASP A 67 6.75 13.74 3.20
N ASN A 68 7.91 14.22 3.58
CA ASN A 68 9.17 13.85 2.94
C ASN A 68 9.76 12.53 3.48
N SER A 69 9.02 11.79 4.32
CA SER A 69 9.49 10.59 5.01
C SER A 69 9.56 9.32 4.13
N GLY A 70 9.57 9.46 2.80
CA GLY A 70 9.72 8.32 1.90
C GLY A 70 8.46 7.46 1.74
N LYS A 71 7.28 7.95 2.14
CA LYS A 71 6.00 7.23 2.02
C LYS A 71 5.42 7.17 0.60
N LYS A 72 6.26 7.33 -0.41
CA LYS A 72 5.85 7.12 -1.79
C LYS A 72 5.61 5.64 -2.05
N SER A 73 4.54 5.33 -2.77
CA SER A 73 4.30 3.96 -3.25
C SER A 73 4.71 3.82 -4.71
N ALA A 74 5.01 2.60 -5.13
CA ALA A 74 5.08 2.26 -6.54
C ALA A 74 3.73 2.54 -7.24
N LYS A 75 3.74 2.73 -8.55
CA LYS A 75 2.58 3.11 -9.36
C LYS A 75 2.47 2.33 -10.66
N GLY A 76 1.24 2.14 -11.13
CA GLY A 76 0.95 1.43 -12.38
C GLY A 76 1.14 -0.08 -12.24
N PHE A 77 1.12 -0.78 -13.36
CA PHE A 77 1.50 -2.17 -13.37
C PHE A 77 2.98 -2.29 -13.01
N LEU A 78 3.29 -3.28 -12.22
CA LEU A 78 4.62 -3.50 -11.67
C LEU A 78 5.16 -4.83 -12.18
N LYS A 79 6.46 -4.89 -12.42
CA LYS A 79 7.20 -6.11 -12.70
C LYS A 79 8.43 -6.18 -11.81
N VAL A 80 8.73 -7.35 -11.31
CA VAL A 80 9.98 -7.61 -10.60
C VAL A 80 10.75 -8.70 -11.36
N ASP A 81 11.96 -8.39 -11.72
CA ASP A 81 12.87 -9.35 -12.36
C ASP A 81 14.08 -9.61 -11.45
N MET A 82 14.59 -10.84 -11.53
CA MET A 82 15.89 -11.19 -10.94
C MET A 82 16.98 -10.84 -11.96
N VAL A 83 17.84 -9.89 -11.63
CA VAL A 83 18.95 -9.44 -12.49
C VAL A 83 20.24 -9.47 -11.66
N ASP A 84 21.21 -10.26 -12.08
CA ASP A 84 22.51 -10.40 -11.40
C ASP A 84 22.37 -10.79 -9.90
N GLY A 85 21.38 -11.62 -9.56
CA GLY A 85 21.12 -12.07 -8.18
C GLY A 85 20.36 -11.06 -7.32
N GLU A 86 19.92 -9.93 -7.87
CA GLU A 86 19.14 -8.91 -7.17
C GLU A 86 17.75 -8.73 -7.78
N TYR A 87 16.75 -8.47 -6.94
CA TYR A 87 15.40 -8.11 -7.40
C TYR A 87 15.35 -6.66 -7.84
N LYS A 88 14.94 -6.43 -9.09
CA LYS A 88 14.74 -5.09 -9.67
C LYS A 88 13.27 -4.83 -9.98
N LEU A 89 12.74 -3.73 -9.47
CA LEU A 89 11.36 -3.29 -9.67
C LEU A 89 11.26 -2.35 -10.86
N SER A 90 10.41 -2.71 -11.84
CA SER A 90 9.95 -1.85 -12.93
C SER A 90 8.53 -1.37 -12.66
N GLN A 91 8.25 -0.09 -12.94
CA GLN A 91 6.96 0.56 -12.70
C GLN A 91 6.37 1.09 -14.00
N ASN A 92 5.03 1.24 -14.05
CA ASN A 92 4.28 1.66 -15.23
C ASN A 92 4.57 0.81 -16.47
N VAL A 93 4.81 -0.45 -16.28
CA VAL A 93 4.91 -1.43 -17.38
C VAL A 93 3.52 -1.69 -17.97
N THR A 94 3.45 -2.35 -19.12
CA THR A 94 2.16 -2.82 -19.66
C THR A 94 1.59 -3.96 -18.82
N GLN A 95 0.30 -4.24 -18.98
CA GLN A 95 -0.31 -5.38 -18.28
C GLN A 95 0.35 -6.70 -18.68
N GLU A 96 0.66 -6.88 -19.98
CA GLU A 96 1.33 -8.06 -20.51
C GLU A 96 2.73 -8.24 -19.91
N GLU A 97 3.51 -7.17 -19.79
CA GLU A 97 4.83 -7.21 -19.16
C GLU A 97 4.75 -7.56 -17.67
N ALA A 98 3.70 -7.10 -16.98
CA ALA A 98 3.49 -7.38 -15.56
C ALA A 98 3.18 -8.86 -15.27
N GLU A 99 2.64 -9.60 -16.23
CA GLU A 99 2.37 -11.04 -16.10
C GLU A 99 3.65 -11.89 -16.11
N GLY A 100 4.75 -11.32 -16.64
CA GLY A 100 6.08 -11.92 -16.54
C GLY A 100 6.84 -11.41 -15.32
N GLY A 101 7.80 -12.17 -14.83
CA GLY A 101 8.64 -11.76 -13.69
C GLY A 101 8.38 -12.55 -12.43
N ALA A 102 8.87 -12.03 -11.29
CA ALA A 102 8.86 -12.75 -10.01
C ALA A 102 7.56 -12.57 -9.20
N PHE A 103 6.63 -11.73 -9.64
CA PHE A 103 5.33 -11.62 -8.98
C PHE A 103 4.44 -12.81 -9.30
N GLU A 104 3.74 -13.29 -8.30
CA GLU A 104 2.74 -14.34 -8.46
C GLU A 104 1.36 -13.81 -8.07
N LEU A 105 0.33 -14.21 -8.82
CA LEU A 105 -1.06 -13.90 -8.50
C LEU A 105 -1.50 -14.73 -7.28
N VAL A 106 -1.78 -14.06 -6.18
CA VAL A 106 -2.14 -14.73 -4.91
C VAL A 106 -3.63 -14.67 -4.60
N TYR A 107 -4.36 -13.72 -5.20
CA TYR A 107 -5.78 -13.52 -4.93
C TYR A 107 -6.47 -12.90 -6.14
N GLU A 108 -7.58 -13.48 -6.57
CA GLU A 108 -8.41 -12.96 -7.66
C GLU A 108 -9.87 -13.39 -7.49
N ASN A 109 -10.81 -12.51 -7.83
CA ASN A 109 -12.25 -12.81 -7.86
C ASN A 109 -12.74 -13.50 -6.58
N SER A 110 -12.37 -12.97 -5.41
CA SER A 110 -12.70 -13.50 -4.07
C SER A 110 -12.12 -14.89 -3.77
N LYS A 111 -11.12 -15.34 -4.54
CA LYS A 111 -10.45 -16.62 -4.33
C LYS A 111 -8.98 -16.41 -4.01
N ILE A 112 -8.49 -17.13 -3.02
CA ILE A 112 -7.06 -17.27 -2.75
C ILE A 112 -6.52 -18.30 -3.74
N LEU A 113 -5.57 -17.92 -4.59
CA LEU A 113 -4.98 -18.76 -5.62
C LEU A 113 -3.68 -19.43 -5.15
N ARG A 114 -3.00 -18.79 -4.20
CA ARG A 114 -1.77 -19.32 -3.60
C ARG A 114 -1.87 -19.27 -2.08
N MET A 115 -1.66 -20.42 -1.45
CA MET A 115 -1.53 -20.55 0.00
C MET A 115 -0.07 -20.86 0.34
N GLN A 116 0.48 -20.18 1.32
CA GLN A 116 1.77 -20.49 1.92
C GLN A 116 1.59 -20.67 3.42
N SER A 117 2.15 -21.73 3.96
CA SER A 117 2.24 -21.88 5.40
C SER A 117 3.39 -21.02 5.96
N PHE A 118 3.35 -20.77 7.25
CA PHE A 118 4.47 -20.10 7.92
C PHE A 118 5.79 -20.89 7.82
N ALA A 119 5.69 -22.21 7.72
CA ALA A 119 6.85 -23.08 7.51
C ALA A 119 7.47 -22.84 6.14
N ASP A 120 6.67 -22.76 5.07
CA ASP A 120 7.13 -22.49 3.71
C ASP A 120 7.84 -21.13 3.60
N VAL A 121 7.31 -20.11 4.27
CA VAL A 121 7.92 -18.78 4.31
C VAL A 121 9.29 -18.83 5.00
N ARG A 122 9.38 -19.54 6.14
CA ARG A 122 10.64 -19.69 6.88
C ARG A 122 11.68 -20.49 6.10
N GLU A 123 11.25 -21.55 5.40
CA GLU A 123 12.13 -22.33 4.52
C GLU A 123 12.68 -21.49 3.37
N THR A 124 11.83 -20.64 2.78
CA THR A 124 12.25 -19.73 1.71
C THR A 124 13.29 -18.74 2.23
N LEU A 125 13.05 -18.12 3.40
CA LEU A 125 14.00 -17.18 4.00
C LEU A 125 15.35 -17.82 4.36
N ALA A 126 15.38 -19.11 4.67
CA ALA A 126 16.62 -19.83 4.99
C ALA A 126 17.53 -20.06 3.77
N LYS A 127 17.05 -19.80 2.55
CA LYS A 127 17.81 -19.95 1.29
C LYS A 127 18.55 -18.66 0.88
N PHE A 128 18.29 -17.54 1.59
CA PHE A 128 18.93 -16.25 1.41
C PHE A 128 19.83 -15.90 2.60
#